data_e5aa3b82e5913530ece4acce25f08ecd
#
_entry.id   e5aa3b82e5913530ece4acce25f08ecd
#
_cell.length_a   1.000
_cell.length_b   1.000
_cell.length_c   1.000
_cell.angle_alpha   90.00
_cell.angle_beta   90.00
_cell.angle_gamma   90.00
#
_symmetry.space_group_name_H-M   'P 1'
#
loop_
_entity.id
_entity.type
_entity.pdbx_description
1 polymer ?
#
loop_
_entity_poly.entity_id
_entity_poly.type
_entity_poly.pdbx_seq_one_letter_code
_entity_poly.pdbx_strand_id
1 'polypeptide(L)'
;MARPDLAKAYPTILGADHAGFSVDVPHLPAMVTDNIQFVSRYSSTADSNRDYVDYWFAPQQLLSDHRNQGYLDSVNVQNGKLHIAVWHATNQSIGRPYHTLIILNAQTGHELLRYTTKQYASRPDLTRAFPGIVTAGQSGFNVDLQLVPGMGNQPLQIVSRWSATQDANSNYVDY
;
A
#
# COMPACT_ATOMS: atom_id res chain seq x y z
N MET A 1 -23.58 5.55 -17.93
CA MET A 1 -22.61 6.11 -18.91
C MET A 1 -23.12 5.78 -20.30
N ALA A 2 -23.24 6.80 -21.17
CA ALA A 2 -23.72 6.57 -22.55
C ALA A 2 -22.67 5.81 -23.39
N ARG A 3 -23.10 4.81 -24.13
CA ARG A 3 -22.28 3.94 -24.98
C ARG A 3 -22.91 3.78 -26.38
N PRO A 4 -22.92 4.85 -27.19
CA PRO A 4 -23.51 4.81 -28.54
C PRO A 4 -22.76 3.82 -29.47
N ASP A 5 -21.51 3.51 -29.18
CA ASP A 5 -20.75 2.47 -29.83
C ASP A 5 -21.37 1.09 -29.66
N LEU A 6 -21.92 0.77 -28.49
CA LEU A 6 -22.60 -0.51 -28.21
C LEU A 6 -23.95 -0.61 -28.92
N ALA A 7 -24.72 0.49 -29.01
CA ALA A 7 -25.94 0.51 -29.79
C ALA A 7 -25.69 0.21 -31.28
N LYS A 8 -24.58 0.68 -31.82
CA LYS A 8 -24.15 0.41 -33.20
C LYS A 8 -23.68 -1.04 -33.39
N ALA A 9 -22.93 -1.56 -32.43
CA ALA A 9 -22.38 -2.92 -32.46
C ALA A 9 -23.45 -4.00 -32.23
N TYR A 10 -24.47 -3.67 -31.41
CA TYR A 10 -25.51 -4.59 -30.97
C TYR A 10 -26.92 -3.97 -31.12
N PRO A 11 -27.37 -3.71 -32.36
CA PRO A 11 -28.60 -2.97 -32.61
C PRO A 11 -29.87 -3.69 -32.16
N THR A 12 -29.78 -4.99 -31.91
CA THR A 12 -30.91 -5.81 -31.43
C THR A 12 -31.03 -5.87 -29.93
N ILE A 13 -30.01 -5.33 -29.18
CA ILE A 13 -30.03 -5.29 -27.72
C ILE A 13 -30.63 -3.95 -27.28
N LEU A 14 -31.84 -3.99 -26.74
CA LEU A 14 -32.53 -2.82 -26.23
C LEU A 14 -31.75 -2.22 -25.04
N GLY A 15 -31.41 -0.92 -25.09
CA GLY A 15 -30.65 -0.25 -24.02
C GLY A 15 -29.14 -0.49 -24.06
N ALA A 16 -28.59 -1.04 -25.14
CA ALA A 16 -27.15 -1.22 -25.28
C ALA A 16 -26.36 0.09 -25.14
N ASP A 17 -26.94 1.23 -25.54
CA ASP A 17 -26.37 2.56 -25.42
C ASP A 17 -26.29 3.06 -23.96
N HIS A 18 -26.93 2.41 -23.00
CA HIS A 18 -26.92 2.73 -21.57
C HIS A 18 -26.19 1.67 -20.73
N ALA A 19 -25.57 0.68 -21.36
CA ALA A 19 -24.95 -0.45 -20.67
C ALA A 19 -23.60 -0.13 -20.00
N GLY A 20 -23.08 1.09 -20.16
CA GLY A 20 -21.80 1.49 -19.56
C GLY A 20 -21.95 2.04 -18.14
N PHE A 21 -21.06 1.65 -17.25
CA PHE A 21 -20.88 2.28 -15.94
C PHE A 21 -19.38 2.51 -15.65
N SER A 22 -19.09 3.41 -14.71
CA SER A 22 -17.76 3.66 -14.18
C SER A 22 -17.89 3.86 -12.68
N VAL A 23 -17.02 3.23 -11.93
CA VAL A 23 -17.01 3.30 -10.46
C VAL A 23 -15.57 3.29 -9.96
N ASP A 24 -15.32 4.12 -8.96
CA ASP A 24 -14.05 4.11 -8.22
C ASP A 24 -14.25 3.27 -6.96
N VAL A 25 -13.45 2.22 -6.81
CA VAL A 25 -13.46 1.33 -5.63
C VAL A 25 -12.20 1.58 -4.81
N PRO A 26 -12.30 1.72 -3.48
CA PRO A 26 -11.12 1.85 -2.64
C PRO A 26 -10.25 0.60 -2.71
N HIS A 27 -8.94 0.76 -2.62
CA HIS A 27 -8.03 -0.36 -2.54
C HIS A 27 -8.29 -1.20 -1.27
N LEU A 28 -8.39 -2.51 -1.47
CA LEU A 28 -8.45 -3.48 -0.38
C LEU A 28 -7.11 -4.22 -0.29
N PRO A 29 -6.66 -4.63 0.92
CA PRO A 29 -5.41 -5.36 1.08
C PRO A 29 -5.30 -6.62 0.22
N ALA A 30 -6.40 -7.35 0.02
CA ALA A 30 -6.46 -8.52 -0.84
C ALA A 30 -6.17 -8.23 -2.32
N MET A 31 -6.41 -7.00 -2.80
CA MET A 31 -6.12 -6.62 -4.19
C MET A 31 -4.62 -6.56 -4.52
N VAL A 32 -3.75 -6.58 -3.49
CA VAL A 32 -2.29 -6.53 -3.67
C VAL A 32 -1.72 -7.87 -4.10
N THR A 33 -2.31 -8.96 -3.63
CA THR A 33 -1.75 -10.31 -3.81
C THR A 33 -2.63 -11.22 -4.65
N ASP A 34 -3.93 -10.90 -4.78
CA ASP A 34 -4.90 -11.80 -5.36
C ASP A 34 -5.25 -11.42 -6.81
N ASN A 35 -5.60 -12.42 -7.59
CA ASN A 35 -6.28 -12.20 -8.86
C ASN A 35 -7.71 -11.75 -8.56
N ILE A 36 -8.06 -10.56 -9.03
CA ILE A 36 -9.39 -10.00 -8.85
C ILE A 36 -10.26 -10.38 -10.05
N GLN A 37 -11.44 -10.89 -9.76
CA GLN A 37 -12.45 -11.15 -10.78
C GLN A 37 -13.60 -10.17 -10.62
N PHE A 38 -13.95 -9.49 -11.70
CA PHE A 38 -15.08 -8.58 -11.74
C PHE A 38 -16.31 -9.33 -12.25
N VAL A 39 -17.45 -9.02 -11.62
CA VAL A 39 -18.76 -9.48 -12.05
C VAL A 39 -19.63 -8.27 -12.29
N SER A 40 -20.21 -8.16 -13.47
CA SER A 40 -21.28 -7.20 -13.74
C SER A 40 -22.62 -7.89 -13.54
N ARG A 41 -23.44 -7.38 -12.62
CA ARG A 41 -24.74 -7.95 -12.29
C ARG A 41 -25.85 -6.97 -12.57
N TYR A 42 -26.84 -7.41 -13.35
CA TYR A 42 -28.12 -6.77 -13.46
C TYR A 42 -29.14 -7.54 -12.61
N SER A 43 -29.84 -6.88 -11.71
CA SER A 43 -30.83 -7.51 -10.86
C SER A 43 -32.11 -6.67 -10.77
N SER A 44 -33.23 -7.33 -10.46
CA SER A 44 -34.52 -6.67 -10.21
C SER A 44 -34.62 -6.03 -8.82
N THR A 45 -33.64 -6.31 -7.92
CA THR A 45 -33.66 -5.81 -6.53
C THR A 45 -32.36 -5.06 -6.21
N ALA A 46 -32.46 -4.04 -5.35
CA ALA A 46 -31.33 -3.19 -4.96
C ALA A 46 -30.24 -3.96 -4.19
N ASP A 47 -30.59 -5.05 -3.51
CA ASP A 47 -29.63 -5.93 -2.80
C ASP A 47 -28.91 -6.90 -3.72
N SER A 48 -29.26 -6.89 -5.03
CA SER A 48 -28.67 -7.71 -6.07
C SER A 48 -28.73 -9.23 -5.85
N ASN A 49 -29.65 -9.72 -5.02
CA ASN A 49 -29.73 -11.13 -4.63
C ASN A 49 -30.85 -11.92 -5.31
N ARG A 50 -31.70 -11.26 -6.12
CA ARG A 50 -32.83 -11.90 -6.79
C ARG A 50 -32.93 -11.50 -8.25
N ASP A 51 -33.42 -12.43 -9.06
CA ASP A 51 -33.69 -12.22 -10.49
C ASP A 51 -32.53 -11.48 -11.17
N TYR A 52 -31.35 -12.06 -11.13
CA TYR A 52 -30.15 -11.44 -11.66
C TYR A 52 -29.59 -12.18 -12.86
N VAL A 53 -28.82 -11.42 -13.66
CA VAL A 53 -27.99 -11.93 -14.75
C VAL A 53 -26.58 -11.43 -14.52
N ASP A 54 -25.62 -12.35 -14.51
CA ASP A 54 -24.21 -12.07 -14.29
C ASP A 54 -23.40 -12.19 -15.58
N TYR A 55 -22.46 -11.26 -15.74
CA TYR A 55 -21.35 -11.40 -16.66
C TYR A 55 -20.05 -11.40 -15.91
N TRP A 56 -19.29 -12.48 -16.05
CA TRP A 56 -18.00 -12.69 -15.39
C TRP A 56 -16.87 -12.26 -16.33
N PHE A 57 -16.12 -11.24 -15.94
CA PHE A 57 -14.91 -10.83 -16.67
C PHE A 57 -13.77 -11.79 -16.35
N ALA A 58 -12.78 -11.87 -17.25
CA ALA A 58 -11.57 -12.63 -16.99
C ALA A 58 -10.85 -12.08 -15.74
N PRO A 59 -10.22 -12.93 -14.91
CA PRO A 59 -9.45 -12.47 -13.76
C PRO A 59 -8.36 -11.47 -14.17
N GLN A 60 -8.16 -10.45 -13.34
CA GLN A 60 -7.18 -9.40 -13.53
C GLN A 60 -6.25 -9.32 -12.32
N GLN A 61 -4.96 -9.13 -12.56
CA GLN A 61 -4.01 -8.76 -11.55
C GLN A 61 -3.82 -7.23 -11.60
N LEU A 62 -4.38 -6.51 -10.62
CA LEU A 62 -4.42 -5.05 -10.64
C LEU A 62 -3.09 -4.42 -10.24
N LEU A 63 -2.39 -5.02 -9.27
CA LEU A 63 -1.13 -4.54 -8.75
C LEU A 63 -0.07 -5.61 -8.97
N SER A 64 0.55 -5.59 -10.14
CA SER A 64 1.56 -6.59 -10.55
C SER A 64 2.97 -6.29 -10.01
N ASP A 65 3.19 -5.11 -9.46
CA ASP A 65 4.48 -4.75 -8.87
C ASP A 65 4.57 -5.21 -7.42
N HIS A 66 5.23 -6.36 -7.21
CA HIS A 66 5.42 -6.98 -5.89
C HIS A 66 6.75 -6.60 -5.23
N ARG A 67 7.47 -5.62 -5.79
CA ARG A 67 8.74 -5.18 -5.21
C ARG A 67 8.52 -4.66 -3.79
N ASN A 68 9.47 -5.00 -2.95
CA ASN A 68 9.63 -4.47 -1.60
C ASN A 68 10.98 -3.75 -1.58
N GLN A 69 10.98 -2.42 -1.59
CA GLN A 69 12.17 -1.61 -1.78
C GLN A 69 12.27 -0.57 -0.68
N GLY A 70 13.46 -0.36 -0.18
CA GLY A 70 13.73 0.66 0.81
C GLY A 70 15.17 1.14 0.75
N TYR A 71 15.43 2.24 1.41
CA TYR A 71 16.77 2.78 1.54
C TYR A 71 16.86 3.73 2.73
N LEU A 72 17.99 3.68 3.40
CA LEU A 72 18.35 4.59 4.47
C LEU A 72 19.08 5.81 3.87
N ASP A 73 18.34 6.91 3.66
CA ASP A 73 18.90 8.14 3.07
C ASP A 73 19.94 8.77 4.00
N SER A 74 19.66 8.80 5.30
CA SER A 74 20.62 9.26 6.31
C SER A 74 20.34 8.67 7.69
N VAL A 75 21.41 8.49 8.46
CA VAL A 75 21.38 8.24 9.89
C VAL A 75 22.54 8.98 10.53
N ASN A 76 22.26 9.85 11.48
CA ASN A 76 23.29 10.61 12.19
C ASN A 76 22.78 11.11 13.56
N VAL A 77 23.70 11.55 14.39
CA VAL A 77 23.36 12.17 15.66
C VAL A 77 23.49 13.68 15.53
N GLN A 78 22.38 14.39 15.74
CA GLN A 78 22.30 15.85 15.73
C GLN A 78 21.61 16.35 16.98
N ASN A 79 22.15 17.34 17.65
CA ASN A 79 21.57 17.96 18.85
C ASN A 79 21.19 16.94 19.94
N GLY A 80 21.97 15.88 20.11
CA GLY A 80 21.71 14.82 21.08
C GLY A 80 20.55 13.86 20.72
N LYS A 81 20.07 13.90 19.47
CA LYS A 81 19.05 13.00 18.96
C LYS A 81 19.59 12.19 17.79
N LEU A 82 19.05 11.00 17.62
CA LEU A 82 19.25 10.16 16.44
C LEU A 82 18.30 10.62 15.34
N HIS A 83 18.84 11.24 14.31
CA HIS A 83 18.11 11.60 13.10
C HIS A 83 18.14 10.45 12.10
N ILE A 84 16.98 10.03 11.62
CA ILE A 84 16.83 8.97 10.61
C ILE A 84 15.95 9.50 9.48
N ALA A 85 16.45 9.40 8.26
CA ALA A 85 15.67 9.57 7.05
C ALA A 85 15.73 8.27 6.24
N VAL A 86 14.57 7.70 5.95
CA VAL A 86 14.41 6.39 5.29
C VAL A 86 13.17 6.42 4.40
N TRP A 87 13.14 5.56 3.40
CA TRP A 87 11.92 5.25 2.69
C TRP A 87 11.74 3.74 2.51
N HIS A 88 10.47 3.32 2.44
CA HIS A 88 10.09 1.93 2.26
C HIS A 88 8.85 1.86 1.36
N ALA A 89 9.06 1.55 0.08
CA ALA A 89 8.05 1.53 -0.96
C ALA A 89 7.66 0.09 -1.32
N THR A 90 6.39 -0.22 -1.14
CA THR A 90 5.81 -1.53 -1.49
C THR A 90 4.30 -1.43 -1.61
N ASN A 91 3.70 -2.12 -2.58
CA ASN A 91 2.25 -2.25 -2.65
C ASN A 91 1.65 -3.01 -1.46
N GLN A 92 2.47 -3.82 -0.78
CA GLN A 92 2.06 -4.50 0.45
C GLN A 92 1.77 -3.54 1.62
N SER A 93 2.15 -2.24 1.53
CA SER A 93 1.77 -1.22 2.51
C SER A 93 0.28 -0.85 2.48
N ILE A 94 -0.44 -1.19 1.40
CA ILE A 94 -1.87 -0.94 1.28
C ILE A 94 -2.63 -1.67 2.39
N GLY A 95 -3.46 -0.91 3.13
CA GLY A 95 -4.16 -1.43 4.31
C GLY A 95 -3.31 -1.51 5.59
N ARG A 96 -2.06 -1.01 5.54
CA ARG A 96 -1.14 -0.93 6.68
C ARG A 96 -0.78 0.54 6.95
N PRO A 97 -1.63 1.28 7.69
CA PRO A 97 -1.46 2.72 7.86
C PRO A 97 -0.35 3.13 8.83
N TYR A 98 0.22 2.18 9.56
CA TYR A 98 1.26 2.45 10.54
C TYR A 98 2.63 2.15 9.96
N HIS A 99 3.51 3.15 10.00
CA HIS A 99 4.92 2.98 9.66
C HIS A 99 5.75 2.99 10.95
N THR A 100 6.55 1.96 11.16
CA THR A 100 7.35 1.77 12.36
C THR A 100 8.82 1.62 12.00
N LEU A 101 9.68 2.40 12.66
CA LEU A 101 11.12 2.12 12.71
C LEU A 101 11.42 1.31 13.97
N ILE A 102 12.10 0.18 13.78
CA ILE A 102 12.57 -0.67 14.86
C ILE A 102 14.10 -0.64 14.82
N ILE A 103 14.71 -0.22 15.91
CA ILE A 103 16.16 -0.10 16.04
C ILE A 103 16.64 -1.23 16.92
N LEU A 104 17.48 -2.07 16.34
CA LEU A 104 18.04 -3.26 16.99
C LEU A 104 19.53 -3.09 17.23
N ASN A 105 20.03 -3.75 18.24
CA ASN A 105 21.45 -4.09 18.34
C ASN A 105 21.75 -5.13 17.24
N ALA A 106 22.59 -4.78 16.29
CA ALA A 106 22.87 -5.66 15.14
C ALA A 106 23.62 -6.96 15.52
N GLN A 107 24.27 -7.01 16.68
CA GLN A 107 25.01 -8.21 17.13
C GLN A 107 24.11 -9.22 17.85
N THR A 108 23.13 -8.71 18.63
CA THR A 108 22.29 -9.56 19.49
C THR A 108 20.87 -9.71 18.98
N GLY A 109 20.45 -8.85 18.03
CA GLY A 109 19.06 -8.77 17.57
C GLY A 109 18.10 -8.15 18.60
N HIS A 110 18.62 -7.68 19.75
CA HIS A 110 17.78 -7.09 20.81
C HIS A 110 17.22 -5.74 20.36
N GLU A 111 15.91 -5.54 20.52
CA GLU A 111 15.25 -4.27 20.22
C GLU A 111 15.62 -3.23 21.27
N LEU A 112 16.15 -2.10 20.79
CA LEU A 112 16.53 -0.96 21.62
C LEU A 112 15.45 0.11 21.67
N LEU A 113 14.79 0.34 20.53
CA LEU A 113 13.78 1.37 20.39
C LEU A 113 12.83 1.03 19.24
N ARG A 114 11.56 1.39 19.42
CA ARG A 114 10.53 1.35 18.40
C ARG A 114 9.80 2.69 18.33
N TYR A 115 9.58 3.19 17.12
CA TYR A 115 8.81 4.41 16.88
C TYR A 115 7.81 4.20 15.75
N THR A 116 6.53 4.40 16.06
CA THR A 116 5.42 4.18 15.11
C THR A 116 4.68 5.49 14.83
N THR A 117 4.35 5.72 13.57
CA THR A 117 3.58 6.88 13.10
C THR A 117 2.62 6.52 11.98
N LYS A 118 1.64 7.41 11.72
CA LYS A 118 0.82 7.43 10.49
C LYS A 118 1.26 8.54 9.53
N GLN A 119 2.26 9.32 9.92
CA GLN A 119 2.78 10.41 9.08
C GLN A 119 3.85 9.85 8.15
N TYR A 120 3.93 10.42 6.96
CA TYR A 120 4.95 10.10 5.96
C TYR A 120 5.53 11.39 5.36
N ALA A 121 6.74 11.30 4.85
CA ALA A 121 7.35 12.33 4.04
C ALA A 121 7.05 12.05 2.57
N SER A 122 6.68 13.09 1.82
CA SER A 122 6.41 12.98 0.39
C SER A 122 7.69 12.66 -0.40
N ARG A 123 7.60 11.69 -1.32
CA ARG A 123 8.71 11.21 -2.15
C ARG A 123 8.29 11.13 -3.63
N PRO A 124 8.09 12.29 -4.30
CA PRO A 124 7.71 12.32 -5.72
C PRO A 124 8.79 11.73 -6.64
N ASP A 125 10.02 11.67 -6.19
CA ASP A 125 11.12 10.97 -6.85
C ASP A 125 10.85 9.47 -6.94
N LEU A 126 10.33 8.85 -5.89
CA LEU A 126 10.01 7.43 -5.85
C LEU A 126 8.78 7.08 -6.69
N THR A 127 7.80 7.96 -6.81
CA THR A 127 6.68 7.78 -7.75
C THR A 127 7.18 7.61 -9.19
N ARG A 128 8.21 8.36 -9.56
CA ARG A 128 8.84 8.23 -10.89
C ARG A 128 9.72 7.01 -11.03
N ALA A 129 10.45 6.65 -9.98
CA ALA A 129 11.35 5.50 -9.98
C ALA A 129 10.59 4.15 -9.93
N PHE A 130 9.45 4.13 -9.26
CA PHE A 130 8.63 2.94 -9.03
C PHE A 130 7.16 3.17 -9.41
N PRO A 131 6.84 3.41 -10.70
CA PRO A 131 5.48 3.75 -11.13
C PRO A 131 4.46 2.64 -10.88
N GLY A 132 4.90 1.39 -10.73
CA GLY A 132 4.03 0.25 -10.40
C GLY A 132 3.73 0.11 -8.91
N ILE A 133 4.43 0.86 -8.03
CA ILE A 133 4.17 0.91 -6.60
C ILE A 133 3.33 2.15 -6.31
N VAL A 134 2.02 1.97 -6.16
CA VAL A 134 1.07 3.09 -6.04
C VAL A 134 1.27 3.94 -4.78
N THR A 135 1.88 3.37 -3.74
CA THR A 135 2.20 4.06 -2.48
C THR A 135 3.59 4.69 -2.45
N ALA A 136 4.39 4.58 -3.52
CA ALA A 136 5.79 5.02 -3.52
C ALA A 136 5.98 6.50 -3.15
N GLY A 137 5.08 7.37 -3.60
CA GLY A 137 5.13 8.81 -3.28
C GLY A 137 4.87 9.15 -1.81
N GLN A 138 4.39 8.20 -1.03
CA GLN A 138 4.04 8.34 0.40
C GLN A 138 4.89 7.41 1.28
N SER A 139 6.04 6.98 0.81
CA SER A 139 6.88 5.98 1.46
C SER A 139 8.03 6.54 2.27
N GLY A 140 8.21 7.86 2.31
CA GLY A 140 9.27 8.52 3.07
C GLY A 140 8.96 8.64 4.56
N PHE A 141 10.01 8.65 5.36
CA PHE A 141 9.91 8.76 6.81
C PHE A 141 11.14 9.52 7.33
N ASN A 142 10.91 10.62 8.07
CA ASN A 142 11.93 11.42 8.73
C ASN A 142 11.59 11.55 10.21
N VAL A 143 12.54 11.26 11.10
CA VAL A 143 12.30 11.32 12.53
C VAL A 143 13.57 11.64 13.32
N ASP A 144 13.38 12.38 14.40
CA ASP A 144 14.38 12.64 15.44
C ASP A 144 14.01 11.88 16.72
N LEU A 145 14.78 10.87 17.05
CA LEU A 145 14.56 10.00 18.19
C LEU A 145 15.51 10.32 19.34
N GLN A 146 15.04 10.19 20.58
CA GLN A 146 15.94 10.28 21.72
C GLN A 146 16.90 9.10 21.73
N LEU A 147 18.16 9.38 22.00
CA LEU A 147 19.14 8.32 22.22
C LEU A 147 18.78 7.54 23.48
N VAL A 148 18.79 6.23 23.39
CA VAL A 148 18.61 5.35 24.56
C VAL A 148 19.93 4.65 24.90
N PRO A 149 20.11 4.20 26.17
CA PRO A 149 21.28 3.42 26.55
C PRO A 149 21.47 2.22 25.62
N GLY A 150 22.70 1.99 25.19
CA GLY A 150 23.02 0.90 24.28
C GLY A 150 23.16 1.31 22.81
N MET A 151 22.73 2.52 22.40
CA MET A 151 22.88 2.97 21.00
C MET A 151 24.31 3.47 20.67
N GLY A 152 25.10 3.89 21.66
CA GLY A 152 26.33 4.64 21.42
C GLY A 152 27.55 3.82 21.02
N ASN A 153 27.62 2.54 21.36
CA ASN A 153 28.86 1.75 21.31
C ASN A 153 28.72 0.42 20.53
N GLN A 154 27.71 0.28 19.71
CA GLN A 154 27.44 -0.96 18.98
C GLN A 154 26.83 -0.69 17.61
N PRO A 155 27.00 -1.58 16.63
CA PRO A 155 26.35 -1.45 15.35
C PRO A 155 24.84 -1.58 15.52
N LEU A 156 24.11 -0.70 14.85
CA LEU A 156 22.65 -0.69 14.85
C LEU A 156 22.12 -1.28 13.55
N GLN A 157 21.02 -2.01 13.65
CA GLN A 157 20.20 -2.41 12.51
C GLN A 157 18.89 -1.64 12.60
N ILE A 158 18.45 -1.09 11.48
CA ILE A 158 17.19 -0.36 11.37
C ILE A 158 16.26 -1.17 10.48
N VAL A 159 15.09 -1.50 11.00
CA VAL A 159 14.02 -2.16 10.26
C VAL A 159 12.91 -1.14 10.01
N SER A 160 12.49 -1.03 8.77
CA SER A 160 11.35 -0.23 8.37
C SER A 160 10.16 -1.15 8.16
N ARG A 161 9.07 -0.94 8.91
CA ARG A 161 7.89 -1.83 8.94
C ARG A 161 6.61 -1.08 8.65
N TRP A 162 5.85 -1.56 7.66
CA TRP A 162 4.45 -1.20 7.50
C TRP A 162 3.56 -2.22 8.20
N SER A 163 2.57 -1.79 8.99
CA SER A 163 1.69 -2.69 9.74
C SER A 163 0.24 -2.22 9.79
N ALA A 164 -0.67 -3.17 9.98
CA ALA A 164 -2.08 -2.90 10.17
C ALA A 164 -2.41 -2.39 11.58
N THR A 165 -1.53 -2.65 12.55
CA THR A 165 -1.71 -2.29 13.97
C THR A 165 -0.62 -1.36 14.47
N GLN A 166 -0.97 -0.50 15.43
CA GLN A 166 -0.05 0.50 15.98
C GLN A 166 1.12 -0.10 16.74
N ASP A 167 0.96 -1.27 17.33
CA ASP A 167 2.03 -2.01 18.02
C ASP A 167 3.00 -2.68 17.04
N ALA A 168 2.68 -2.61 15.74
CA ALA A 168 3.46 -3.17 14.64
C ALA A 168 3.71 -4.69 14.72
N ASN A 169 2.90 -5.45 15.46
CA ASN A 169 3.12 -6.87 15.69
C ASN A 169 2.23 -7.80 14.85
N SER A 170 1.29 -7.26 14.08
CA SER A 170 0.42 -8.08 13.24
C SER A 170 0.24 -7.50 11.84
N ASN A 171 0.10 -8.40 10.87
CA ASN A 171 -0.13 -8.07 9.46
C ASN A 171 0.84 -6.98 8.97
N TYR A 172 2.13 -7.29 8.95
CA TYR A 172 3.20 -6.35 8.61
C TYR A 172 4.04 -6.81 7.41
N VAL A 173 4.80 -5.86 6.87
CA VAL A 173 5.86 -6.08 5.88
C VAL A 173 7.09 -5.27 6.30
N ASP A 174 8.24 -5.90 6.28
CA ASP A 174 9.54 -5.34 6.68
C ASP A 174 10.45 -5.12 5.48
N TYR A 175 11.32 -4.09 5.68
CA TYR A 175 12.51 -3.86 4.87
C TYR A 175 13.71 -3.57 5.76
#